data_80811767b3cf0b41311e075607a6fc31
#
_entry.id   80811767b3cf0b41311e075607a6fc31
#
_cell.length_a   1.000
_cell.length_b   1.000
_cell.length_c   1.000
_cell.angle_alpha   90.00
_cell.angle_beta   90.00
_cell.angle_gamma   90.00
#
_symmetry.space_group_name_H-M   'P 1'
#
loop_
_entity.id
_entity.type
_entity.pdbx_description
1 polymer ?
#
loop_
_entity_poly.entity_id
_entity_poly.type
_entity_poly.pdbx_seq_one_letter_code
_entity_poly.pdbx_strand_id
1 'polypeptide(L)'
;MADYLLSPEALEDLQGIWDFIAIDSVEAADNVLDELFAAFEGLAQWPGQGHKRDDLTNRDVRFWPVRNYLVVYRENLRRVEIVAVLHGARDVPTVIENR
;
A
#
# COMPACT_ATOMS: atom_id res chain seq x y z
N MET A 1 7.70 4.63 18.69
CA MET A 1 7.75 3.94 17.39
C MET A 1 6.35 3.86 16.81
N ALA A 2 6.19 4.25 15.57
CA ALA A 2 4.90 4.18 14.91
C ALA A 2 4.62 2.75 14.46
N ASP A 3 3.36 2.33 14.60
CA ASP A 3 2.92 0.98 14.24
C ASP A 3 2.00 0.99 13.06
N TYR A 4 2.13 -0.02 12.22
CA TYR A 4 1.17 -0.31 11.18
C TYR A 4 0.90 -1.81 11.13
N LEU A 5 -0.25 -2.15 10.55
CA LEU A 5 -0.63 -3.53 10.29
C LEU A 5 -0.72 -3.76 8.80
N LEU A 6 -0.37 -4.95 8.36
CA LEU A 6 -0.57 -5.37 6.98
C LEU A 6 -1.73 -6.34 6.94
N SER A 7 -2.73 -6.05 6.11
CA SER A 7 -3.79 -7.03 5.90
C SER A 7 -3.21 -8.27 5.21
N PRO A 8 -3.87 -9.44 5.31
CA PRO A 8 -3.41 -10.62 4.57
C PRO A 8 -3.29 -10.36 3.06
N GLU A 9 -4.24 -9.61 2.51
CA GLU A 9 -4.23 -9.27 1.09
C GLU A 9 -3.07 -8.34 0.73
N ALA A 10 -2.74 -7.39 1.61
CA ALA A 10 -1.59 -6.52 1.39
C ALA A 10 -0.29 -7.32 1.40
N LEU A 11 -0.16 -8.31 2.28
CA LEU A 11 0.99 -9.21 2.28
C LEU A 11 1.11 -9.97 0.96
N GLU A 12 -0.01 -10.47 0.45
CA GLU A 12 -0.02 -11.14 -0.85
C GLU A 12 0.38 -10.19 -1.98
N ASP A 13 -0.09 -8.94 -1.91
CA ASP A 13 0.30 -7.91 -2.89
C ASP A 13 1.82 -7.72 -2.88
N LEU A 14 2.42 -7.59 -1.70
CA LEU A 14 3.86 -7.41 -1.57
C LEU A 14 4.64 -8.61 -2.11
N GLN A 15 4.18 -9.82 -1.81
CA GLN A 15 4.80 -11.03 -2.32
C GLN A 15 4.76 -11.07 -3.85
N GLY A 16 3.61 -10.74 -4.43
CA GLY A 16 3.46 -10.70 -5.88
C GLY A 16 4.35 -9.66 -6.54
N ILE A 17 4.48 -8.48 -5.93
CA ILE A 17 5.38 -7.43 -6.42
C ILE A 17 6.83 -7.91 -6.41
N TRP A 18 7.25 -8.52 -5.30
CA TRP A 18 8.61 -9.02 -5.18
C TRP A 18 8.88 -10.10 -6.22
N ASP A 19 7.99 -11.09 -6.31
CA ASP A 19 8.14 -12.19 -7.25
C ASP A 19 8.27 -11.70 -8.69
N PHE A 20 7.45 -10.72 -9.08
CA PHE A 20 7.46 -10.17 -10.42
C PHE A 20 8.78 -9.48 -10.75
N ILE A 21 9.24 -8.62 -9.84
CA ILE A 21 10.49 -7.86 -10.06
C ILE A 21 11.71 -8.77 -9.98
N ALA A 22 11.68 -9.76 -9.09
CA ALA A 22 12.81 -10.66 -8.86
C ALA A 22 13.12 -11.55 -10.07
N ILE A 23 12.17 -11.72 -10.98
CA ILE A 23 12.43 -12.42 -12.25
C ILE A 23 13.61 -11.78 -12.96
N ASP A 24 13.68 -10.45 -12.97
CA ASP A 24 14.75 -9.72 -13.62
C ASP A 24 15.88 -9.36 -12.66
N SER A 25 15.57 -9.03 -11.41
CA SER A 25 16.57 -8.58 -10.45
C SER A 25 16.06 -8.69 -9.01
N VAL A 26 16.66 -9.59 -8.26
CA VAL A 26 16.39 -9.73 -6.82
C VAL A 26 16.74 -8.44 -6.08
N GLU A 27 17.85 -7.79 -6.46
CA GLU A 27 18.24 -6.54 -5.83
C GLU A 27 17.20 -5.44 -6.02
N ALA A 28 16.67 -5.34 -7.25
CA ALA A 28 15.62 -4.36 -7.52
C ALA A 28 14.34 -4.68 -6.74
N ALA A 29 13.99 -5.95 -6.62
CA ALA A 29 12.83 -6.38 -5.83
C ALA A 29 12.98 -5.98 -4.37
N ASP A 30 14.16 -6.22 -3.79
CA ASP A 30 14.44 -5.84 -2.40
C ASP A 30 14.37 -4.33 -2.21
N ASN A 31 14.92 -3.56 -3.14
CA ASN A 31 14.89 -2.09 -3.06
C ASN A 31 13.47 -1.54 -3.10
N VAL A 32 12.61 -2.11 -3.93
CA VAL A 32 11.21 -1.66 -4.01
C VAL A 32 10.48 -1.97 -2.70
N LEU A 33 10.68 -3.16 -2.15
CA LEU A 33 10.06 -3.51 -0.86
C LEU A 33 10.56 -2.60 0.26
N ASP A 34 11.86 -2.28 0.28
CA ASP A 34 12.41 -1.36 1.28
C ASP A 34 11.74 0.01 1.20
N GLU A 35 11.51 0.52 -0.01
CA GLU A 35 10.83 1.80 -0.19
C GLU A 35 9.37 1.73 0.27
N LEU A 36 8.70 0.62 -0.01
CA LEU A 36 7.32 0.43 0.44
C LEU A 36 7.23 0.38 1.97
N PHE A 37 8.13 -0.39 2.61
CA PHE A 37 8.14 -0.46 4.07
C PHE A 37 8.48 0.89 4.70
N ALA A 38 9.39 1.66 4.11
CA ALA A 38 9.70 3.00 4.59
C ALA A 38 8.47 3.91 4.47
N ALA A 39 7.70 3.77 3.40
CA ALA A 39 6.45 4.52 3.23
C ALA A 39 5.43 4.14 4.31
N PHE A 40 5.28 2.85 4.63
CA PHE A 40 4.36 2.41 5.67
C PHE A 40 4.72 3.02 7.03
N GLU A 41 6.01 3.06 7.36
CA GLU A 41 6.48 3.69 8.60
C GLU A 41 6.12 5.19 8.63
N GLY A 42 6.32 5.88 7.52
CA GLY A 42 5.98 7.30 7.42
C GLY A 42 4.49 7.54 7.56
N LEU A 43 3.67 6.69 6.96
CA LEU A 43 2.21 6.81 7.06
C LEU A 43 1.72 6.49 8.47
N ALA A 44 2.37 5.54 9.15
CA ALA A 44 2.03 5.24 10.53
C ALA A 44 2.32 6.42 11.46
N GLN A 45 3.39 7.15 11.17
CA GLN A 45 3.77 8.35 11.93
C GLN A 45 2.84 9.54 11.65
N TRP A 46 2.47 9.72 10.38
CA TRP A 46 1.65 10.84 9.90
C TRP A 46 0.51 10.33 9.02
N PRO A 47 -0.54 9.74 9.62
CA PRO A 47 -1.60 9.07 8.84
C PRO A 47 -2.36 10.00 7.89
N GLY A 48 -2.38 11.28 8.17
CA GLY A 48 -3.07 12.25 7.32
C GLY A 48 -2.34 12.64 6.05
N GLN A 49 -1.13 12.13 5.80
CA GLN A 49 -0.34 12.48 4.61
C GLN A 49 -0.99 12.07 3.30
N GLY A 50 -1.62 10.90 3.29
CA GLY A 50 -2.24 10.37 2.09
C GLY A 50 -3.50 11.12 1.72
N HIS A 51 -3.98 10.89 0.52
CA HIS A 51 -5.13 11.61 -0.03
C HIS A 51 -6.33 10.68 -0.19
N LYS A 52 -7.51 11.21 0.08
CA LYS A 52 -8.74 10.55 -0.30
C LYS A 52 -8.95 10.72 -1.80
N ARG A 53 -9.45 9.67 -2.43
CA ARG A 53 -9.71 9.65 -3.87
C ARG A 53 -11.16 9.24 -4.10
N ASP A 54 -12.07 10.21 -4.01
CA ASP A 54 -13.50 9.95 -4.18
C ASP A 54 -13.83 9.48 -5.61
N ASP A 55 -12.95 9.77 -6.56
CA ASP A 55 -13.07 9.28 -7.93
C ASP A 55 -12.80 7.77 -8.03
N LEU A 56 -12.12 7.18 -7.05
CA LEU A 56 -11.79 5.75 -7.04
C LEU A 56 -12.69 4.94 -6.11
N THR A 57 -13.03 5.51 -4.97
CA THR A 57 -13.86 4.81 -3.98
C THR A 57 -14.46 5.82 -3.00
N ASN A 58 -15.64 5.49 -2.47
CA ASN A 58 -16.26 6.27 -1.40
C ASN A 58 -15.95 5.68 -0.01
N ARG A 59 -15.14 4.64 0.06
CA ARG A 59 -14.71 4.08 1.34
C ARG A 59 -13.77 5.02 2.05
N ASP A 60 -13.67 4.89 3.36
CA ASP A 60 -12.81 5.74 4.19
C ASP A 60 -11.38 5.20 4.19
N VAL A 61 -10.73 5.33 3.06
CA VAL A 61 -9.33 4.96 2.87
C VAL A 61 -8.57 6.12 2.24
N ARG A 62 -7.27 6.13 2.43
CA ARG A 62 -6.37 7.11 1.83
C ARG A 62 -5.39 6.41 0.92
N PHE A 63 -4.82 7.17 0.00
CA PHE A 63 -3.92 6.67 -1.03
C PHE A 63 -2.59 7.41 -0.95
N TRP A 64 -1.52 6.66 -1.11
CA TRP A 64 -0.16 7.21 -1.11
C TRP A 64 0.66 6.56 -2.22
N PRO A 65 1.17 7.34 -3.19
CA PRO A 65 1.96 6.75 -4.28
C PRO A 65 3.39 6.46 -3.84
N VAL A 66 3.91 5.33 -4.29
CA VAL A 66 5.31 4.95 -4.15
C VAL A 66 5.73 4.38 -5.50
N ARG A 67 6.54 5.11 -6.25
CA ARG A 67 6.90 4.76 -7.64
C ARG A 67 5.63 4.53 -8.47
N ASN A 68 5.50 3.35 -9.08
CA ASN A 68 4.33 2.99 -9.88
C ASN A 68 3.25 2.30 -9.05
N TYR A 69 3.43 2.22 -7.74
CA TYR A 69 2.50 1.55 -6.84
C TYR A 69 1.66 2.56 -6.08
N LEU A 70 0.49 2.11 -5.73
CA LEU A 70 -0.44 2.90 -4.94
C LEU A 70 -0.71 2.15 -3.64
N VAL A 71 -0.28 2.72 -2.53
CA VAL A 71 -0.55 2.18 -1.20
C VAL A 71 -1.92 2.66 -0.76
N VAL A 72 -2.78 1.72 -0.37
CA VAL A 72 -4.11 2.03 0.15
C VAL A 72 -4.13 1.68 1.63
N TYR A 73 -4.52 2.63 2.45
CA TYR A 73 -4.49 2.44 3.89
C TYR A 73 -5.65 3.15 4.57
N ARG A 74 -5.89 2.77 5.83
CA ARG A 74 -6.88 3.43 6.67
C ARG A 74 -6.39 3.46 8.10
N GLU A 75 -6.93 4.38 8.89
CA GLU A 75 -6.70 4.37 10.33
C GLU A 75 -7.74 3.49 11.01
N ASN A 76 -7.28 2.67 11.95
CA ASN A 76 -8.15 1.80 12.72
C ASN A 76 -7.59 1.72 14.14
N LEU A 77 -8.33 2.24 15.12
CA LEU A 77 -7.97 2.19 16.54
C LEU A 77 -6.55 2.69 16.80
N ARG A 78 -6.22 3.87 16.27
CA ARG A 78 -4.92 4.52 16.43
C ARG A 78 -3.77 3.83 15.69
N ARG A 79 -4.09 2.88 14.83
CA ARG A 79 -3.10 2.24 13.96
C ARG A 79 -3.42 2.51 12.51
N VAL A 80 -2.40 2.45 11.71
CA VAL A 80 -2.57 2.46 10.25
C VAL A 80 -2.63 1.00 9.80
N GLU A 81 -3.65 0.67 9.03
CA GLU A 81 -3.76 -0.62 8.38
C GLU A 81 -3.51 -0.45 6.89
N ILE A 82 -2.52 -1.15 6.38
CA ILE A 82 -2.27 -1.19 4.94
C ILE A 82 -3.21 -2.22 4.34
N VAL A 83 -4.13 -1.74 3.52
CA VAL A 83 -5.22 -2.56 2.97
C VAL A 83 -4.81 -3.19 1.65
N ALA A 84 -4.04 -2.46 0.84
CA ALA A 84 -3.63 -2.92 -0.48
C ALA A 84 -2.38 -2.20 -0.94
N VAL A 85 -1.61 -2.84 -1.81
CA VAL A 85 -0.53 -2.22 -2.57
C VAL A 85 -0.74 -2.61 -4.02
N LEU A 86 -1.17 -1.65 -4.85
CA LEU A 86 -1.62 -1.90 -6.20
C LEU A 86 -0.70 -1.24 -7.21
N HIS A 87 -0.57 -1.85 -8.38
CA HIS A 87 0.22 -1.30 -9.46
C HIS A 87 -0.63 -0.33 -10.28
N GLY A 88 -0.44 0.97 -10.04
CA GLY A 88 -1.24 2.01 -10.68
C GLY A 88 -2.65 2.07 -10.13
N ALA A 89 -3.53 2.79 -10.81
CA ALA A 89 -4.88 3.07 -10.33
C ALA A 89 -5.98 2.32 -11.10
N ARG A 90 -5.63 1.57 -12.13
CA ARG A 90 -6.63 1.04 -13.09
C ARG A 90 -7.66 0.10 -12.48
N ASP A 91 -7.24 -0.77 -11.55
CA ASP A 91 -8.13 -1.77 -10.98
C ASP A 91 -8.53 -1.45 -9.54
N VAL A 92 -8.19 -0.25 -9.07
CA VAL A 92 -8.43 0.15 -7.68
C VAL A 92 -9.90 0.03 -7.28
N PRO A 93 -10.88 0.55 -8.06
CA PRO A 93 -12.27 0.46 -7.62
C PRO A 93 -12.72 -0.98 -7.37
N THR A 94 -12.39 -1.89 -8.29
CA THR A 94 -12.78 -3.30 -8.14
C THR A 94 -12.10 -3.97 -6.96
N VAL A 95 -10.80 -3.73 -6.80
CA VAL A 95 -10.04 -4.35 -5.71
C VAL A 95 -10.53 -3.85 -4.35
N ILE A 96 -10.73 -2.54 -4.22
CA ILE A 96 -11.14 -1.95 -2.94
C ILE A 96 -12.53 -2.42 -2.53
N GLU A 97 -13.44 -2.61 -3.48
CA GLU A 97 -14.78 -3.13 -3.17
C GLU A 97 -14.73 -4.53 -2.56
N ASN A 98 -13.71 -5.31 -2.89
CA ASN A 98 -13.55 -6.70 -2.43
C ASN A 98 -12.70 -6.81 -1.15
N ARG A 99 -12.21 -5.71 -0.65
CA ARG A 99 -11.38 -5.68 0.56
C ARG A 99 -12.01 -4.82 1.62
#